data_1937b9615007262460c85c0007685ab2
#
_entry.id   1937b9615007262460c85c0007685ab2
#
_cell.length_a   1.000
_cell.length_b   1.000
_cell.length_c   1.000
_cell.angle_alpha   90.00
_cell.angle_beta   90.00
_cell.angle_gamma   90.00
#
_symmetry.space_group_name_H-M   'P 1'
#
loop_
_entity.id
_entity.type
_entity.pdbx_description
1 polymer ?
#
loop_
_entity_poly.entity_id
_entity_poly.type
_entity_poly.pdbx_seq_one_letter_code
_entity_poly.pdbx_strand_id
1 'polypeptide(L)'
;QVDAVIGAFRNFELNQIHLEKQEGVAFFPEQYGVPVYDELILVANRNNLASKKISAFLTALEQATTYLQSHPDEAWQAFANHKPKELNTELNQLAWKDTLPLLAAKPRQLDAKRYQQMAEFMHQKGLIPKALELKDYAIELQ
;
A
#
# COMPACT_ATOMS: atom_id res chain seq x y z
N GLN A 1 -22.88 12.16 11.28
CA GLN A 1 -23.40 10.96 10.63
C GLN A 1 -23.41 11.21 9.12
N VAL A 2 -22.89 10.28 8.33
CA VAL A 2 -22.82 10.35 6.86
C VAL A 2 -23.39 9.06 6.29
N ASP A 3 -23.94 9.12 5.07
CA ASP A 3 -24.52 7.96 4.39
C ASP A 3 -23.50 7.13 3.64
N ALA A 4 -22.37 7.76 3.21
CA ALA A 4 -21.28 7.10 2.50
C ALA A 4 -19.95 7.82 2.72
N VAL A 5 -18.86 7.08 2.55
CA VAL A 5 -17.47 7.57 2.60
C VAL A 5 -16.73 7.06 1.38
N ILE A 6 -15.90 7.92 0.76
CA ILE A 6 -14.95 7.56 -0.29
C ILE A 6 -13.54 7.65 0.26
N GLY A 7 -12.66 6.73 -0.17
CA GLY A 7 -11.24 6.73 0.21
C GLY A 7 -10.96 6.05 1.54
N ALA A 8 -11.90 5.25 2.05
CA ALA A 8 -11.67 4.41 3.22
C ALA A 8 -10.74 3.23 2.88
N PHE A 9 -9.82 2.93 3.79
CA PHE A 9 -8.96 1.75 3.68
C PHE A 9 -9.68 0.51 4.20
N ARG A 10 -9.82 -0.51 3.36
CA ARG A 10 -10.53 -1.74 3.73
C ARG A 10 -9.92 -2.48 4.92
N ASN A 11 -8.63 -2.35 5.11
CA ASN A 11 -7.89 -2.96 6.22
C ASN A 11 -7.95 -2.16 7.52
N PHE A 12 -8.51 -0.95 7.52
CA PHE A 12 -8.59 -0.09 8.71
C PHE A 12 -10.03 0.31 9.02
N GLU A 13 -10.68 1.10 8.17
CA GLU A 13 -12.02 1.64 8.46
C GLU A 13 -13.11 0.56 8.48
N LEU A 14 -12.99 -0.52 7.71
CA LEU A 14 -13.95 -1.63 7.84
C LEU A 14 -13.83 -2.32 9.19
N ASN A 15 -12.62 -2.49 9.70
CA ASN A 15 -12.40 -3.03 11.04
C ASN A 15 -12.95 -2.07 12.10
N GLN A 16 -12.77 -0.76 11.92
CA GLN A 16 -13.32 0.25 12.84
C GLN A 16 -14.85 0.19 12.88
N ILE A 17 -15.53 0.18 11.74
CA ILE A 17 -16.99 0.07 11.64
C ILE A 17 -17.47 -1.20 12.36
N HIS A 18 -16.79 -2.32 12.16
CA HIS A 18 -17.10 -3.58 12.81
C HIS A 18 -16.97 -3.52 14.35
N LEU A 19 -15.87 -2.93 14.84
CA LEU A 19 -15.65 -2.73 16.27
C LEU A 19 -16.70 -1.82 16.91
N GLU A 20 -17.17 -0.83 16.17
CA GLU A 20 -18.25 0.07 16.59
C GLU A 20 -19.65 -0.58 16.48
N LYS A 21 -19.71 -1.88 16.12
CA LYS A 21 -20.96 -2.65 15.94
C LYS A 21 -21.92 -2.00 14.95
N GLN A 22 -21.36 -1.37 13.93
CA GLN A 22 -22.10 -0.81 12.81
C GLN A 22 -21.99 -1.75 11.59
N GLU A 23 -23.01 -1.70 10.75
CA GLU A 23 -23.01 -2.41 9.47
C GLU A 23 -22.57 -1.45 8.35
N GLY A 24 -21.64 -1.89 7.54
CA GLY A 24 -21.14 -1.15 6.38
C GLY A 24 -21.02 -2.05 5.16
N VAL A 25 -21.37 -1.53 3.99
CA VAL A 25 -21.19 -2.20 2.71
C VAL A 25 -20.00 -1.54 1.99
N ALA A 26 -18.99 -2.33 1.67
CA ALA A 26 -17.82 -1.85 0.95
C ALA A 26 -17.91 -2.20 -0.54
N PHE A 27 -17.63 -1.23 -1.39
CA PHE A 27 -17.51 -1.39 -2.84
C PHE A 27 -16.03 -1.33 -3.20
N PHE A 28 -15.48 -2.45 -3.63
CA PHE A 28 -14.06 -2.53 -4.00
C PHE A 28 -13.88 -2.14 -5.47
N PRO A 29 -13.06 -1.13 -5.78
CA PRO A 29 -12.92 -0.60 -7.14
C PRO A 29 -12.61 -1.66 -8.20
N GLU A 30 -11.81 -2.67 -7.86
CA GLU A 30 -11.45 -3.76 -8.76
C GLU A 30 -12.65 -4.63 -9.20
N GLN A 31 -13.71 -4.69 -8.41
CA GLN A 31 -14.95 -5.38 -8.77
C GLN A 31 -15.78 -4.60 -9.80
N TYR A 32 -15.45 -3.31 -9.98
CA TYR A 32 -16.14 -2.39 -10.87
C TYR A 32 -15.25 -1.92 -12.04
N GLY A 33 -14.21 -2.70 -12.35
CA GLY A 33 -13.39 -2.50 -13.55
C GLY A 33 -12.23 -1.53 -13.40
N VAL A 34 -11.91 -1.09 -12.19
CA VAL A 34 -10.65 -0.39 -11.92
C VAL A 34 -9.53 -1.44 -11.83
N PRO A 35 -8.43 -1.30 -12.58
CA PRO A 35 -7.30 -2.23 -12.44
C PRO A 35 -6.75 -2.24 -11.02
N VAL A 36 -6.25 -3.39 -10.58
CA VAL A 36 -5.49 -3.47 -9.33
C VAL A 36 -4.23 -2.62 -9.46
N TYR A 37 -3.94 -1.80 -8.46
CA TYR A 37 -2.79 -0.87 -8.44
C TYR A 37 -2.10 -0.88 -7.08
N ASP A 38 -0.87 -0.40 -7.05
CA ASP A 38 -0.13 -0.20 -5.81
C ASP A 38 -0.54 1.14 -5.21
N GLU A 39 -1.18 1.10 -4.05
CA GLU A 39 -1.72 2.29 -3.40
C GLU A 39 -0.61 3.11 -2.74
N LEU A 40 0.30 2.43 -2.04
CA LEU A 40 1.45 3.05 -1.40
C LEU A 40 2.71 2.75 -2.22
N ILE A 41 3.29 3.80 -2.79
CA ILE A 41 4.48 3.72 -3.63
C ILE A 41 5.59 4.62 -3.09
N LEU A 42 6.83 4.27 -3.39
CA LEU A 42 7.97 5.12 -3.10
C LEU A 42 8.21 6.10 -4.26
N VAL A 43 8.30 7.37 -3.94
CA VAL A 43 8.64 8.42 -4.89
C VAL A 43 9.99 9.05 -4.55
N ALA A 44 10.80 9.31 -5.56
CA ALA A 44 12.09 9.93 -5.40
C ALA A 44 12.32 11.04 -6.44
N ASN A 45 13.15 12.01 -6.09
CA ASN A 45 13.58 13.01 -7.05
C ASN A 45 14.46 12.34 -8.13
N ARG A 46 14.13 12.57 -9.40
CA ARG A 46 14.85 11.99 -10.56
C ARG A 46 16.36 12.24 -10.51
N ASN A 47 16.78 13.40 -10.03
CA ASN A 47 18.20 13.78 -9.93
C ASN A 47 18.97 12.99 -8.83
N ASN A 48 18.24 12.32 -7.93
CA ASN A 48 18.82 11.59 -6.80
C ASN A 48 18.74 10.06 -6.96
N LEU A 49 18.25 9.55 -8.06
CA LEU A 49 18.03 8.12 -8.26
C LEU A 49 19.29 7.26 -8.13
N ALA A 50 20.45 7.79 -8.53
CA ALA A 50 21.75 7.12 -8.37
C ALA A 50 22.32 7.18 -6.93
N SER A 51 21.60 7.75 -5.98
CA SER A 51 22.06 7.88 -4.61
C SER A 51 22.15 6.53 -3.89
N LYS A 52 23.34 6.24 -3.34
CA LYS A 52 23.55 5.06 -2.47
C LYS A 52 22.58 5.01 -1.28
N LYS A 53 22.05 6.16 -0.82
CA LYS A 53 21.08 6.24 0.26
C LYS A 53 19.75 5.63 -0.13
N ILE A 54 19.30 5.83 -1.39
CA ILE A 54 18.04 5.23 -1.89
C ILE A 54 18.20 3.71 -1.98
N SER A 55 19.29 3.23 -2.54
CA SER A 55 19.56 1.79 -2.62
C SER A 55 19.64 1.15 -1.22
N ALA A 56 20.33 1.78 -0.29
CA ALA A 56 20.41 1.30 1.10
C ALA A 56 19.04 1.28 1.79
N PHE A 57 18.23 2.32 1.58
CA PHE A 57 16.86 2.37 2.10
C PHE A 57 16.00 1.24 1.54
N LEU A 58 16.03 1.01 0.24
CA LEU A 58 15.27 -0.06 -0.39
C LEU A 58 15.72 -1.45 0.11
N THR A 59 17.03 -1.65 0.30
CA THR A 59 17.53 -2.88 0.90
C THR A 59 17.02 -3.09 2.33
N ALA A 60 17.05 -2.05 3.15
CA ALA A 60 16.52 -2.11 4.50
C ALA A 60 15.00 -2.39 4.52
N LEU A 61 14.25 -1.78 3.59
CA LEU A 61 12.81 -2.02 3.44
C LEU A 61 12.51 -3.48 3.06
N GLU A 62 13.25 -4.06 2.11
CA GLU A 62 13.09 -5.47 1.73
C GLU A 62 13.39 -6.41 2.90
N GLN A 63 14.47 -6.14 3.64
CA GLN A 63 14.80 -6.91 4.84
C GLN A 63 13.70 -6.80 5.90
N ALA A 64 13.21 -5.58 6.15
CA ALA A 64 12.11 -5.35 7.08
C ALA A 64 10.83 -6.07 6.66
N THR A 65 10.44 -5.97 5.38
CA THR A 65 9.24 -6.66 4.87
C THR A 65 9.36 -8.19 5.01
N THR A 66 10.51 -8.75 4.66
CA THR A 66 10.79 -10.18 4.82
C THR A 66 10.69 -10.59 6.30
N TYR A 67 11.25 -9.78 7.19
CA TYR A 67 11.20 -10.04 8.63
C TYR A 67 9.77 -9.99 9.16
N LEU A 68 9.01 -8.94 8.81
CA LEU A 68 7.60 -8.78 9.18
C LEU A 68 6.76 -9.99 8.78
N GLN A 69 6.94 -10.51 7.58
CA GLN A 69 6.19 -11.65 7.05
C GLN A 69 6.61 -12.98 7.71
N SER A 70 7.87 -13.14 8.09
CA SER A 70 8.37 -14.36 8.73
C SER A 70 8.23 -14.38 10.25
N HIS A 71 8.10 -13.20 10.88
CA HIS A 71 8.00 -13.03 12.35
C HIS A 71 6.85 -12.08 12.71
N PRO A 72 5.60 -12.37 12.30
CA PRO A 72 4.48 -11.43 12.42
C PRO A 72 4.17 -11.00 13.84
N ASP A 73 4.26 -11.91 14.80
CA ASP A 73 3.94 -11.64 16.20
C ASP A 73 5.02 -10.77 16.86
N GLU A 74 6.29 -11.07 16.61
CA GLU A 74 7.41 -10.29 17.13
C GLU A 74 7.43 -8.87 16.54
N ALA A 75 7.17 -8.77 15.24
CA ALA A 75 7.06 -7.49 14.55
C ALA A 75 5.88 -6.66 15.07
N TRP A 76 4.74 -7.30 15.34
CA TRP A 76 3.61 -6.65 16.01
C TRP A 76 4.00 -6.10 17.38
N GLN A 77 4.69 -6.90 18.20
CA GLN A 77 5.12 -6.46 19.53
C GLN A 77 6.07 -5.25 19.44
N ALA A 78 7.02 -5.27 18.50
CA ALA A 78 7.92 -4.14 18.28
C ALA A 78 7.16 -2.88 17.88
N PHE A 79 6.18 -2.97 16.98
CA PHE A 79 5.32 -1.87 16.56
C PHE A 79 4.47 -1.35 17.72
N ALA A 80 3.71 -2.23 18.37
CA ALA A 80 2.77 -1.87 19.42
C ALA A 80 3.46 -1.26 20.65
N ASN A 81 4.67 -1.73 20.97
CA ASN A 81 5.44 -1.23 22.11
C ASN A 81 6.15 0.10 21.84
N HIS A 82 6.25 0.56 20.59
CA HIS A 82 6.86 1.85 20.28
C HIS A 82 6.10 3.01 20.92
N LYS A 83 4.76 2.97 20.88
CA LYS A 83 3.85 3.90 21.54
C LYS A 83 2.61 3.16 22.05
N PRO A 84 2.70 2.43 23.18
CA PRO A 84 1.68 1.48 23.57
C PRO A 84 0.28 2.07 23.71
N LYS A 85 0.17 3.31 24.20
CA LYS A 85 -1.13 3.97 24.37
C LYS A 85 -1.83 4.32 23.05
N GLU A 86 -1.06 4.52 21.99
CA GLU A 86 -1.57 4.91 20.67
C GLU A 86 -1.68 3.69 19.74
N LEU A 87 -0.70 2.80 19.77
CA LEU A 87 -0.54 1.73 18.79
C LEU A 87 -1.07 0.38 19.25
N ASN A 88 -1.03 0.07 20.55
CA ASN A 88 -1.50 -1.22 21.05
C ASN A 88 -3.03 -1.21 21.28
N THR A 89 -3.77 -1.08 20.19
CA THR A 89 -5.25 -1.09 20.18
C THR A 89 -5.75 -2.29 19.40
N GLU A 90 -6.99 -2.72 19.69
CA GLU A 90 -7.64 -3.80 18.96
C GLU A 90 -7.79 -3.46 17.47
N LEU A 91 -8.15 -2.22 17.13
CA LEU A 91 -8.23 -1.75 15.75
C LEU A 91 -6.88 -1.90 15.01
N ASN A 92 -5.79 -1.43 15.61
CA ASN A 92 -4.47 -1.55 14.99
C ASN A 92 -4.02 -3.02 14.85
N GLN A 93 -4.41 -3.89 15.78
CA GLN A 93 -4.09 -5.32 15.68
C GLN A 93 -4.83 -5.99 14.51
N LEU A 94 -6.10 -5.67 14.32
CA LEU A 94 -6.87 -6.14 13.16
C LEU A 94 -6.30 -5.58 11.85
N ALA A 95 -6.06 -4.28 11.80
CA ALA A 95 -5.47 -3.63 10.64
C ALA A 95 -4.08 -4.19 10.29
N TRP A 96 -3.24 -4.46 11.28
CA TRP A 96 -1.95 -5.11 11.09
C TRP A 96 -2.10 -6.48 10.43
N LYS A 97 -2.99 -7.31 10.95
CA LYS A 97 -3.26 -8.65 10.44
C LYS A 97 -3.73 -8.63 8.98
N ASP A 98 -4.60 -7.67 8.64
CA ASP A 98 -5.13 -7.52 7.28
C ASP A 98 -4.11 -6.88 6.31
N THR A 99 -3.21 -6.04 6.81
CA THR A 99 -2.20 -5.34 5.99
C THR A 99 -1.01 -6.24 5.65
N LEU A 100 -0.57 -7.05 6.60
CA LEU A 100 0.66 -7.81 6.49
C LEU A 100 0.77 -8.69 5.21
N PRO A 101 -0.29 -9.43 4.80
CA PRO A 101 -0.25 -10.22 3.58
C PRO A 101 -0.27 -9.37 2.29
N LEU A 102 -0.59 -8.07 2.37
CA LEU A 102 -0.64 -7.16 1.24
C LEU A 102 0.70 -6.44 0.98
N LEU A 103 1.63 -6.52 1.92
CA LEU A 103 2.95 -5.94 1.74
C LEU A 103 3.71 -6.65 0.62
N ALA A 104 4.29 -5.87 -0.29
CA ALA A 104 5.12 -6.42 -1.36
C ALA A 104 6.34 -7.13 -0.77
N ALA A 105 6.50 -8.41 -1.05
CA ALA A 105 7.66 -9.20 -0.61
C ALA A 105 8.98 -8.65 -1.16
N LYS A 106 8.92 -8.01 -2.33
CA LYS A 106 10.05 -7.36 -2.99
C LYS A 106 9.68 -5.92 -3.36
N PRO A 107 9.68 -4.98 -2.42
CA PRO A 107 9.21 -3.60 -2.65
C PRO A 107 10.04 -2.81 -3.67
N ARG A 108 11.22 -3.29 -4.02
CA ARG A 108 12.08 -2.75 -5.08
C ARG A 108 11.61 -3.15 -6.48
N GLN A 109 10.97 -4.31 -6.61
CA GLN A 109 10.56 -4.86 -7.88
C GLN A 109 9.34 -4.13 -8.44
N LEU A 110 9.40 -3.76 -9.72
CA LEU A 110 8.33 -3.06 -10.42
C LEU A 110 7.42 -4.06 -11.17
N ASP A 111 6.13 -4.09 -10.85
CA ASP A 111 5.14 -4.80 -11.66
C ASP A 111 4.75 -3.94 -12.88
N ALA A 112 5.53 -4.05 -13.94
CA ALA A 112 5.34 -3.29 -15.17
C ALA A 112 3.92 -3.43 -15.75
N LYS A 113 3.35 -4.63 -15.70
CA LYS A 113 2.01 -4.90 -16.24
C LYS A 113 0.93 -4.14 -15.45
N ARG A 114 1.02 -4.12 -14.13
CA ARG A 114 0.09 -3.41 -13.24
C ARG A 114 0.11 -1.90 -13.53
N TYR A 115 1.29 -1.32 -13.64
CA TYR A 115 1.45 0.11 -13.96
C TYR A 115 0.92 0.46 -15.35
N GLN A 116 1.21 -0.36 -16.38
CA GLN A 116 0.69 -0.14 -17.74
C GLN A 116 -0.83 -0.22 -17.79
N GLN A 117 -1.44 -1.23 -17.16
CA GLN A 117 -2.89 -1.37 -17.11
C GLN A 117 -3.57 -0.16 -16.46
N MET A 118 -3.00 0.38 -15.38
CA MET A 118 -3.52 1.59 -14.75
C MET A 118 -3.37 2.81 -15.66
N ALA A 119 -2.24 3.00 -16.32
CA ALA A 119 -2.04 4.12 -17.26
C ALA A 119 -3.02 4.07 -18.43
N GLU A 120 -3.26 2.89 -18.99
CA GLU A 120 -4.25 2.68 -20.07
C GLU A 120 -5.67 2.97 -19.56
N PHE A 121 -6.03 2.47 -18.40
CA PHE A 121 -7.34 2.74 -17.78
C PHE A 121 -7.55 4.24 -17.56
N MET A 122 -6.58 4.94 -17.00
CA MET A 122 -6.66 6.38 -16.76
C MET A 122 -6.81 7.16 -18.07
N HIS A 123 -6.09 6.75 -19.13
CA HIS A 123 -6.24 7.35 -20.46
C HIS A 123 -7.62 7.09 -21.05
N GLN A 124 -8.11 5.86 -21.02
CA GLN A 124 -9.44 5.49 -21.50
C GLN A 124 -10.58 6.25 -20.79
N LYS A 125 -10.38 6.58 -19.51
CA LYS A 125 -11.32 7.37 -18.70
C LYS A 125 -11.15 8.89 -18.86
N GLY A 126 -10.19 9.34 -19.69
CA GLY A 126 -9.92 10.75 -19.90
C GLY A 126 -9.26 11.47 -18.71
N LEU A 127 -8.72 10.71 -17.74
CA LEU A 127 -8.03 11.24 -16.56
C LEU A 127 -6.63 11.75 -16.90
N ILE A 128 -6.01 11.18 -17.92
CA ILE A 128 -4.73 11.64 -18.47
C ILE A 128 -4.83 11.75 -20.00
N PRO A 129 -4.11 12.69 -20.63
CA PRO A 129 -4.25 12.96 -22.07
C PRO A 129 -3.72 11.84 -22.96
N LYS A 130 -2.78 11.05 -22.47
CA LYS A 130 -2.21 9.87 -23.15
C LYS A 130 -1.70 8.85 -22.12
N ALA A 131 -1.70 7.58 -22.48
CA ALA A 131 -0.98 6.57 -21.73
C ALA A 131 0.53 6.84 -21.86
N LEU A 132 1.22 7.03 -20.73
CA LEU A 132 2.65 7.24 -20.68
C LEU A 132 3.39 5.90 -20.78
N GLU A 133 4.58 5.89 -21.34
CA GLU A 133 5.45 4.73 -21.28
C GLU A 133 6.00 4.56 -19.85
N LEU A 134 6.09 3.32 -19.39
CA LEU A 134 6.51 3.01 -18.02
C LEU A 134 7.80 3.72 -17.61
N LYS A 135 8.81 3.74 -18.50
CA LYS A 135 10.11 4.39 -18.27
C LYS A 135 10.04 5.89 -17.97
N ASP A 136 8.90 6.54 -18.30
CA ASP A 136 8.75 7.98 -18.12
C ASP A 136 8.37 8.36 -16.68
N TYR A 137 7.79 7.41 -15.92
CA TYR A 137 7.27 7.68 -14.59
C TYR A 137 7.63 6.65 -13.52
N ALA A 138 8.05 5.44 -13.90
CA ALA A 138 8.43 4.40 -12.95
C ALA A 138 9.74 3.72 -13.36
N ILE A 139 10.56 3.36 -12.38
CA ILE A 139 11.84 2.69 -12.59
C ILE A 139 12.04 1.59 -11.57
N GLU A 140 12.79 0.57 -11.96
CA GLU A 140 13.32 -0.46 -11.06
C GLU A 140 14.79 -0.14 -10.78
N LEU A 141 15.13 0.02 -9.49
CA LEU A 141 16.50 0.25 -9.05
C LEU A 141 17.17 -1.09 -8.66
N GLN A 142 18.31 -1.37 -9.26
CA GLN A 142 19.14 -2.54 -8.93
C GLN A 142 19.89 -2.38 -7.61
#